data_3c33e6a37307330d7da77df70e26a297
#
_entry.id   3c33e6a37307330d7da77df70e26a297
#
_cell.length_a   1.000
_cell.length_b   1.000
_cell.length_c   1.000
_cell.angle_alpha   90.00
_cell.angle_beta   90.00
_cell.angle_gamma   90.00
#
_symmetry.space_group_name_H-M   'P 1'
#
loop_
_entity.id
_entity.type
_entity.pdbx_description
1 polymer ?
#
loop_
_entity_poly.entity_id
_entity_poly.type
_entity_poly.pdbx_seq_one_letter_code
_entity_poly.pdbx_strand_id
1 'polypeptide(L)'
;MKKYRFTGETKIVNGVTLHRIVAVRSFSNVKEGDVGGWIEKEDDNLSHYGDCWVYDEATVYDNAKVCGNATVRGNSLVCEDATICGNATVHDNAIVCGDAMVYGNALICEDATVCGNAKIYNNAAVWGDAMVCAHALIYGDAAVHGDATVCGYAKIYNNVTVWGNALIYGDTKIYNNALICGDTTVCGDAKIYNDATVCDNATVCGNATVCGNAIVCGNATVRGDVKVSGNTLVHGDKIVC
;
A
#
# COMPACT_ATOMS: atom_id res chain seq x y z
N MET A 1 28.98 -8.21 11.12
CA MET A 1 28.76 -8.39 12.58
C MET A 1 27.26 -8.50 12.79
N LYS A 2 26.79 -9.53 13.54
CA LYS A 2 25.34 -9.72 13.81
C LYS A 2 24.79 -8.53 14.58
N LYS A 3 23.57 -8.13 14.27
CA LYS A 3 22.82 -7.04 14.88
C LYS A 3 21.88 -7.53 15.98
N TYR A 4 21.41 -8.76 15.84
CA TYR A 4 20.48 -9.42 16.76
C TYR A 4 20.78 -10.92 16.84
N ARG A 5 20.12 -11.58 17.78
CA ARG A 5 20.05 -13.04 17.94
C ARG A 5 18.67 -13.44 18.42
N PHE A 6 18.35 -14.71 18.39
CA PHE A 6 17.14 -15.25 19.00
C PHE A 6 17.24 -15.24 20.54
N THR A 7 16.15 -14.95 21.21
CA THR A 7 16.06 -15.00 22.69
C THR A 7 15.93 -16.43 23.21
N GLY A 8 15.42 -17.35 22.41
CA GLY A 8 14.99 -18.69 22.77
C GLY A 8 13.46 -18.82 22.93
N GLU A 9 12.74 -17.70 23.00
CA GLU A 9 11.28 -17.69 22.97
C GLU A 9 10.76 -18.02 21.58
N THR A 10 9.70 -18.81 21.49
CA THR A 10 9.07 -19.19 20.24
C THR A 10 7.56 -19.06 20.30
N LYS A 11 6.92 -18.78 19.17
CA LYS A 11 5.48 -18.90 18.96
C LYS A 11 5.19 -19.57 17.62
N ILE A 12 4.00 -20.13 17.46
CA ILE A 12 3.57 -20.72 16.19
C ILE A 12 2.49 -19.82 15.58
N VAL A 13 2.71 -19.41 14.33
CA VAL A 13 1.76 -18.63 13.53
C VAL A 13 1.58 -19.35 12.19
N ASN A 14 0.35 -19.68 11.83
CA ASN A 14 0.02 -20.42 10.59
C ASN A 14 0.85 -21.72 10.38
N GLY A 15 1.21 -22.39 11.47
CA GLY A 15 2.03 -23.61 11.42
C GLY A 15 3.55 -23.38 11.31
N VAL A 16 3.99 -22.13 11.24
CA VAL A 16 5.41 -21.72 11.19
C VAL A 16 5.90 -21.37 12.58
N THR A 17 7.05 -21.88 12.97
CA THR A 17 7.69 -21.54 14.27
C THR A 17 8.46 -20.23 14.12
N LEU A 18 8.07 -19.22 14.88
CA LEU A 18 8.74 -17.92 14.92
C LEU A 18 9.56 -17.76 16.19
N HIS A 19 10.64 -17.05 16.10
CA HIS A 19 11.59 -16.78 17.17
C HIS A 19 11.60 -15.30 17.52
N ARG A 20 11.55 -15.01 18.82
CA ARG A 20 11.71 -13.65 19.35
C ARG A 20 13.14 -13.20 19.17
N ILE A 21 13.35 -11.96 18.72
CA ILE A 21 14.70 -11.41 18.54
C ILE A 21 15.09 -10.47 19.68
N VAL A 22 16.41 -10.32 19.91
CA VAL A 22 16.99 -9.34 20.84
C VAL A 22 18.22 -8.70 20.20
N ALA A 23 18.35 -7.38 20.33
CA ALA A 23 19.49 -6.64 19.81
C ALA A 23 20.77 -7.00 20.58
N VAL A 24 21.87 -7.29 19.86
CA VAL A 24 23.20 -7.58 20.45
C VAL A 24 24.16 -6.40 20.34
N ARG A 25 23.71 -5.29 19.80
CA ARG A 25 24.41 -4.01 19.76
C ARG A 25 23.40 -2.88 19.53
N SER A 26 23.76 -1.67 19.91
CA SER A 26 22.93 -0.49 19.63
C SER A 26 23.08 -0.04 18.17
N PHE A 27 21.97 0.43 17.58
CA PHE A 27 21.91 1.04 16.24
C PHE A 27 20.63 1.89 16.14
N SER A 28 20.68 3.00 15.44
CA SER A 28 19.55 3.93 15.36
C SER A 28 18.94 4.21 16.75
N ASN A 29 17.66 3.95 16.93
CA ASN A 29 16.93 4.08 18.20
C ASN A 29 16.81 2.77 19.01
N VAL A 30 17.41 1.68 18.52
CA VAL A 30 17.44 0.38 19.20
C VAL A 30 18.71 0.27 20.06
N LYS A 31 18.57 -0.09 21.33
CA LYS A 31 19.68 -0.30 22.27
C LYS A 31 20.01 -1.78 22.37
N GLU A 32 21.27 -2.07 22.70
CA GLU A 32 21.68 -3.42 23.06
C GLU A 32 20.80 -3.95 24.21
N GLY A 33 20.25 -5.15 24.03
CA GLY A 33 19.30 -5.78 24.95
C GLY A 33 17.83 -5.51 24.66
N ASP A 34 17.51 -4.57 23.75
CA ASP A 34 16.11 -4.33 23.36
C ASP A 34 15.53 -5.59 22.69
N VAL A 35 14.36 -6.00 23.15
CA VAL A 35 13.62 -7.12 22.60
C VAL A 35 12.80 -6.62 21.40
N GLY A 36 12.94 -7.32 20.28
CA GLY A 36 12.20 -7.01 19.06
C GLY A 36 11.01 -7.92 18.85
N GLY A 37 10.51 -7.98 17.61
CA GLY A 37 9.40 -8.82 17.20
C GLY A 37 9.78 -10.28 16.93
N TRP A 38 9.07 -10.89 15.99
CA TRP A 38 9.14 -12.32 15.71
C TRP A 38 9.55 -12.58 14.25
N ILE A 39 10.55 -13.42 14.04
CA ILE A 39 10.98 -13.83 12.72
C ILE A 39 11.15 -15.36 12.65
N GLU A 40 11.05 -15.94 11.46
CA GLU A 40 11.28 -17.36 11.25
C GLU A 40 12.77 -17.67 11.08
N LYS A 41 13.45 -16.94 10.19
CA LYS A 41 14.82 -17.23 9.75
C LYS A 41 15.78 -16.10 10.15
N GLU A 42 16.82 -16.42 10.90
CA GLU A 42 17.73 -15.41 11.48
C GLU A 42 18.45 -14.57 10.41
N ASP A 43 18.93 -15.18 9.34
CA ASP A 43 19.76 -14.49 8.36
C ASP A 43 18.99 -14.01 7.11
N ASP A 44 17.72 -14.43 6.94
CA ASP A 44 16.92 -14.17 5.74
C ASP A 44 15.83 -13.11 5.94
N ASN A 45 15.03 -13.22 7.03
CA ASN A 45 13.86 -12.35 7.21
C ASN A 45 14.22 -10.92 7.63
N LEU A 46 15.29 -10.72 8.38
CA LEU A 46 15.72 -9.40 8.86
C LEU A 46 17.20 -9.19 8.59
N SER A 47 17.55 -8.21 7.80
CA SER A 47 18.93 -7.89 7.47
C SER A 47 19.75 -7.48 8.70
N HIS A 48 20.98 -7.98 8.79
CA HIS A 48 21.96 -7.52 9.77
C HIS A 48 22.63 -6.18 9.38
N TYR A 49 22.38 -5.69 8.17
CA TYR A 49 22.88 -4.42 7.65
C TYR A 49 21.81 -3.34 7.73
N GLY A 50 22.23 -2.08 7.88
CA GLY A 50 21.31 -0.95 8.02
C GLY A 50 20.59 -0.93 9.38
N ASP A 51 19.61 -0.06 9.51
CA ASP A 51 18.89 0.22 10.74
C ASP A 51 17.50 -0.45 10.82
N CYS A 52 17.18 -1.34 9.88
CA CYS A 52 15.89 -2.03 9.87
C CYS A 52 15.65 -2.83 11.17
N TRP A 53 14.43 -2.82 11.66
CA TRP A 53 14.04 -3.56 12.86
C TRP A 53 12.59 -4.00 12.84
N VAL A 54 12.34 -5.14 13.47
CA VAL A 54 11.01 -5.67 13.74
C VAL A 54 10.74 -5.45 15.22
N TYR A 55 9.67 -4.74 15.55
CA TYR A 55 9.30 -4.33 16.92
C TYR A 55 8.07 -5.10 17.40
N ASP A 56 7.78 -4.97 18.68
CA ASP A 56 6.53 -5.33 19.35
C ASP A 56 6.12 -6.79 19.09
N GLU A 57 4.90 -7.01 18.60
CA GLU A 57 4.37 -8.32 18.21
C GLU A 57 4.42 -8.57 16.70
N ALA A 58 5.02 -7.66 15.93
CA ALA A 58 5.15 -7.81 14.50
C ALA A 58 5.84 -9.11 14.10
N THR A 59 5.39 -9.72 13.01
CA THR A 59 5.86 -11.02 12.53
C THR A 59 6.36 -10.95 11.10
N VAL A 60 7.52 -11.59 10.85
CA VAL A 60 8.11 -11.71 9.52
C VAL A 60 8.52 -13.16 9.28
N TYR A 61 7.96 -13.83 8.28
CA TYR A 61 8.25 -15.24 8.04
C TYR A 61 8.19 -15.62 6.56
N ASP A 62 8.30 -16.90 6.24
CA ASP A 62 8.51 -17.44 4.89
C ASP A 62 9.77 -16.85 4.25
N ASN A 63 9.69 -16.34 3.03
CA ASN A 63 10.80 -15.72 2.32
C ASN A 63 10.76 -14.18 2.41
N ALA A 64 9.90 -13.64 3.28
CA ALA A 64 9.76 -12.20 3.46
C ALA A 64 11.06 -11.56 3.97
N LYS A 65 11.37 -10.36 3.46
CA LYS A 65 12.64 -9.66 3.74
C LYS A 65 12.41 -8.25 4.26
N VAL A 66 13.04 -7.93 5.37
CA VAL A 66 13.10 -6.56 5.92
C VAL A 66 14.54 -6.07 5.89
N CYS A 67 14.82 -4.98 5.18
CA CYS A 67 16.17 -4.47 4.97
C CYS A 67 16.25 -2.94 4.90
N GLY A 68 17.46 -2.41 4.73
CA GLY A 68 17.71 -0.98 4.75
C GLY A 68 17.46 -0.38 6.13
N ASN A 69 16.61 0.62 6.24
CA ASN A 69 16.20 1.26 7.49
C ASN A 69 14.69 1.04 7.75
N ALA A 70 14.12 0.00 7.14
CA ALA A 70 12.69 -0.27 7.25
C ALA A 70 12.28 -0.65 8.68
N THR A 71 11.08 -0.25 9.06
CA THR A 71 10.49 -0.53 10.37
C THR A 71 9.21 -1.34 10.21
N VAL A 72 9.12 -2.47 10.91
CA VAL A 72 7.92 -3.32 10.99
C VAL A 72 7.53 -3.39 12.46
N ARG A 73 6.33 -2.97 12.86
CA ARG A 73 5.94 -2.86 14.28
C ARG A 73 4.45 -3.11 14.52
N GLY A 74 4.04 -3.03 15.79
CA GLY A 74 2.67 -3.32 16.22
C GLY A 74 2.34 -4.81 16.10
N ASN A 75 1.22 -5.15 15.51
CA ASN A 75 0.80 -6.52 15.22
C ASN A 75 0.93 -6.87 13.72
N SER A 76 1.71 -6.08 12.98
CA SER A 76 1.80 -6.23 11.54
C SER A 76 2.38 -7.58 11.12
N LEU A 77 1.97 -8.02 9.94
CA LEU A 77 2.35 -9.29 9.35
C LEU A 77 3.05 -9.07 8.00
N VAL A 78 4.25 -9.62 7.85
CA VAL A 78 4.99 -9.64 6.57
C VAL A 78 5.35 -11.07 6.25
N CYS A 79 4.86 -11.63 5.15
CA CYS A 79 5.06 -13.03 4.83
C CYS A 79 5.16 -13.32 3.33
N GLU A 80 5.29 -14.60 3.00
CA GLU A 80 5.51 -15.08 1.63
C GLU A 80 6.82 -14.51 1.03
N ASP A 81 6.82 -13.91 -0.14
CA ASP A 81 8.00 -13.33 -0.79
C ASP A 81 8.08 -11.79 -0.66
N ALA A 82 7.33 -11.22 0.29
CA ALA A 82 7.22 -9.78 0.47
C ALA A 82 8.56 -9.12 0.86
N THR A 83 8.81 -7.94 0.32
CA THR A 83 10.03 -7.18 0.64
C THR A 83 9.71 -5.78 1.16
N ILE A 84 10.19 -5.46 2.36
CA ILE A 84 10.11 -4.15 2.98
C ILE A 84 11.52 -3.56 3.06
N CYS A 85 11.79 -2.43 2.41
CA CYS A 85 13.14 -1.85 2.36
C CYS A 85 13.15 -0.32 2.30
N GLY A 86 14.34 0.28 2.23
CA GLY A 86 14.49 1.73 2.31
C GLY A 86 14.19 2.23 3.71
N ASN A 87 13.40 3.28 3.84
CA ASN A 87 12.88 3.83 5.09
C ASN A 87 11.39 3.50 5.27
N ALA A 88 10.89 2.47 4.62
CA ALA A 88 9.47 2.10 4.67
C ALA A 88 9.05 1.69 6.08
N THR A 89 7.81 2.01 6.43
CA THR A 89 7.22 1.66 7.71
C THR A 89 5.94 0.86 7.51
N VAL A 90 5.85 -0.29 8.18
CA VAL A 90 4.64 -1.12 8.27
C VAL A 90 4.27 -1.24 9.73
N HIS A 91 3.06 -0.86 10.12
CA HIS A 91 2.66 -0.89 11.54
C HIS A 91 1.18 -1.14 11.77
N ASP A 92 0.77 -1.15 13.03
CA ASP A 92 -0.56 -1.52 13.53
C ASP A 92 -0.89 -2.97 13.18
N ASN A 93 -1.97 -3.26 12.46
CA ASN A 93 -2.38 -4.61 12.04
C ASN A 93 -2.14 -4.85 10.54
N ALA A 94 -1.33 -4.01 9.90
CA ALA A 94 -1.13 -4.07 8.45
C ALA A 94 -0.53 -5.41 7.99
N ILE A 95 -0.98 -5.88 6.83
CA ILE A 95 -0.53 -7.13 6.22
C ILE A 95 0.17 -6.82 4.90
N VAL A 96 1.39 -7.34 4.73
CA VAL A 96 2.12 -7.29 3.46
C VAL A 96 2.54 -8.71 3.07
N CYS A 97 2.03 -9.22 1.97
CA CYS A 97 2.27 -10.61 1.54
C CYS A 97 2.35 -10.75 0.01
N GLY A 98 2.51 -11.99 -0.47
CA GLY A 98 2.79 -12.24 -1.89
C GLY A 98 4.20 -11.79 -2.27
N ASP A 99 4.36 -11.38 -3.52
CA ASP A 99 5.58 -10.75 -4.05
C ASP A 99 5.56 -9.22 -3.86
N ALA A 100 4.80 -8.71 -2.87
CA ALA A 100 4.64 -7.28 -2.67
C ALA A 100 5.94 -6.58 -2.25
N MET A 101 6.14 -5.38 -2.75
CA MET A 101 7.32 -4.58 -2.45
C MET A 101 6.93 -3.22 -1.86
N VAL A 102 7.40 -2.92 -0.67
CA VAL A 102 7.18 -1.62 0.01
C VAL A 102 8.55 -0.98 0.27
N TYR A 103 8.82 0.18 -0.34
CA TYR A 103 10.14 0.80 -0.26
C TYR A 103 10.12 2.34 -0.38
N GLY A 104 11.28 2.96 -0.25
CA GLY A 104 11.38 4.42 -0.13
C GLY A 104 11.00 4.86 1.27
N ASN A 105 10.11 5.83 1.39
CA ASN A 105 9.52 6.31 2.65
C ASN A 105 8.04 5.88 2.74
N ALA A 106 7.67 4.79 2.09
CA ALA A 106 6.28 4.35 2.05
C ALA A 106 5.75 3.95 3.44
N LEU A 107 4.47 4.20 3.67
CA LEU A 107 3.78 3.92 4.93
C LEU A 107 2.60 2.98 4.69
N ILE A 108 2.56 1.85 5.39
CA ILE A 108 1.42 0.93 5.42
C ILE A 108 0.99 0.78 6.88
N CYS A 109 -0.25 1.08 7.20
CA CYS A 109 -0.71 1.04 8.60
C CYS A 109 -2.20 0.74 8.76
N GLU A 110 -2.64 0.72 10.00
CA GLU A 110 -3.98 0.32 10.41
C GLU A 110 -4.27 -1.13 9.98
N ASP A 111 -5.38 -1.41 9.33
CA ASP A 111 -5.75 -2.75 8.87
C ASP A 111 -5.48 -2.97 7.37
N ALA A 112 -4.63 -2.11 6.78
CA ALA A 112 -4.35 -2.14 5.35
C ALA A 112 -3.67 -3.45 4.90
N THR A 113 -4.08 -3.95 3.74
CA THR A 113 -3.50 -5.14 3.11
C THR A 113 -2.84 -4.81 1.79
N VAL A 114 -1.57 -5.17 1.64
CA VAL A 114 -0.81 -5.06 0.39
C VAL A 114 -0.35 -6.46 -0.03
N CYS A 115 -0.78 -6.94 -1.19
CA CYS A 115 -0.51 -8.32 -1.60
C CYS A 115 -0.32 -8.50 -3.11
N GLY A 116 -0.10 -9.76 -3.53
CA GLY A 116 0.23 -10.07 -4.92
C GLY A 116 1.58 -9.48 -5.32
N ASN A 117 1.67 -8.88 -6.49
CA ASN A 117 2.87 -8.21 -7.00
C ASN A 117 2.80 -6.68 -6.87
N ALA A 118 2.02 -6.18 -5.90
CA ALA A 118 1.83 -4.75 -5.70
C ALA A 118 3.13 -4.06 -5.27
N LYS A 119 3.31 -2.81 -5.70
CA LYS A 119 4.49 -2.01 -5.31
C LYS A 119 4.05 -0.65 -4.76
N ILE A 120 4.47 -0.37 -3.54
CA ILE A 120 4.21 0.88 -2.85
C ILE A 120 5.55 1.55 -2.57
N TYR A 121 5.78 2.78 -3.06
CA TYR A 121 7.10 3.38 -2.93
C TYR A 121 7.09 4.92 -2.96
N ASN A 122 8.27 5.50 -2.77
CA ASN A 122 8.49 6.92 -2.50
C ASN A 122 7.81 7.32 -1.18
N ASN A 123 6.92 8.31 -1.17
CA ASN A 123 6.20 8.77 0.02
C ASN A 123 4.75 8.29 0.05
N ALA A 124 4.43 7.25 -0.73
CA ALA A 124 3.06 6.76 -0.80
C ALA A 124 2.59 6.15 0.53
N ALA A 125 1.32 6.33 0.84
CA ALA A 125 0.72 5.82 2.06
C ALA A 125 -0.56 5.03 1.78
N VAL A 126 -0.72 3.89 2.47
CA VAL A 126 -1.91 3.02 2.43
C VAL A 126 -2.34 2.73 3.85
N TRP A 127 -3.60 3.05 4.21
CA TRP A 127 -4.11 2.87 5.57
C TRP A 127 -5.64 2.66 5.59
N GLY A 128 -6.21 2.51 6.77
CA GLY A 128 -7.60 2.08 6.93
C GLY A 128 -7.73 0.58 6.63
N ASP A 129 -8.86 0.18 6.09
CA ASP A 129 -9.12 -1.18 5.61
C ASP A 129 -8.76 -1.33 4.11
N ALA A 130 -7.90 -0.45 3.59
CA ALA A 130 -7.57 -0.41 2.17
C ALA A 130 -6.82 -1.65 1.70
N MET A 131 -7.20 -2.15 0.52
CA MET A 131 -6.54 -3.29 -0.12
C MET A 131 -5.83 -2.87 -1.41
N VAL A 132 -4.53 -3.16 -1.51
CA VAL A 132 -3.75 -2.95 -2.74
C VAL A 132 -3.19 -4.30 -3.20
N CYS A 133 -3.56 -4.77 -4.37
CA CYS A 133 -3.22 -6.13 -4.79
C CYS A 133 -2.91 -6.27 -6.28
N ALA A 134 -2.66 -7.51 -6.71
CA ALA A 134 -2.26 -7.87 -8.08
C ALA A 134 -0.96 -7.15 -8.50
N HIS A 135 -0.97 -6.37 -9.56
CA HIS A 135 0.20 -5.63 -10.07
C HIS A 135 0.05 -4.11 -9.88
N ALA A 136 -0.76 -3.69 -8.91
CA ALA A 136 -0.99 -2.27 -8.67
C ALA A 136 0.29 -1.53 -8.24
N LEU A 137 0.43 -0.30 -8.70
CA LEU A 137 1.57 0.57 -8.39
C LEU A 137 1.07 1.85 -7.72
N ILE A 138 1.46 2.09 -6.47
CA ILE A 138 1.15 3.31 -5.72
C ILE A 138 2.46 4.03 -5.40
N TYR A 139 2.64 5.26 -5.86
CA TYR A 139 3.91 5.97 -5.66
C TYR A 139 3.81 7.48 -5.70
N GLY A 140 4.92 8.16 -5.47
CA GLY A 140 4.95 9.60 -5.26
C GLY A 140 4.42 9.93 -3.88
N ASP A 141 3.54 10.91 -3.77
CA ASP A 141 2.86 11.31 -2.54
C ASP A 141 1.40 10.84 -2.54
N ALA A 142 1.12 9.71 -3.20
CA ALA A 142 -0.22 9.15 -3.29
C ALA A 142 -0.69 8.54 -1.98
N ALA A 143 -1.97 8.73 -1.68
CA ALA A 143 -2.65 8.24 -0.48
C ALA A 143 -3.84 7.36 -0.87
N VAL A 144 -3.91 6.15 -0.33
CA VAL A 144 -5.04 5.22 -0.50
C VAL A 144 -5.53 4.80 0.86
N HIS A 145 -6.80 5.06 1.19
CA HIS A 145 -7.32 4.77 2.52
C HIS A 145 -8.84 4.54 2.55
N GLY A 146 -9.39 4.34 3.75
CA GLY A 146 -10.75 3.86 3.94
C GLY A 146 -10.86 2.39 3.53
N ASP A 147 -11.96 2.00 2.92
CA ASP A 147 -12.21 0.64 2.42
C ASP A 147 -11.86 0.50 0.92
N ALA A 148 -10.96 1.36 0.41
CA ALA A 148 -10.64 1.41 -1.01
C ALA A 148 -9.89 0.16 -1.47
N THR A 149 -10.26 -0.36 -2.65
CA THR A 149 -9.56 -1.47 -3.29
C THR A 149 -8.88 -1.01 -4.58
N VAL A 150 -7.58 -1.24 -4.67
CA VAL A 150 -6.78 -0.95 -5.88
C VAL A 150 -6.13 -2.24 -6.36
N CYS A 151 -6.47 -2.67 -7.57
CA CYS A 151 -5.96 -3.94 -8.11
C CYS A 151 -5.71 -3.90 -9.62
N GLY A 152 -5.39 -5.05 -10.22
CA GLY A 152 -5.03 -5.12 -11.63
C GLY A 152 -3.65 -4.52 -11.89
N TYR A 153 -3.54 -3.73 -12.96
CA TYR A 153 -2.33 -2.98 -13.33
C TYR A 153 -2.50 -1.48 -13.05
N ALA A 154 -3.40 -1.12 -12.14
CA ALA A 154 -3.69 0.26 -11.80
C ALA A 154 -2.44 1.01 -11.31
N LYS A 155 -2.30 2.26 -11.74
CA LYS A 155 -1.20 3.14 -11.35
C LYS A 155 -1.75 4.40 -10.73
N ILE A 156 -1.43 4.62 -9.46
CA ILE A 156 -1.84 5.80 -8.69
C ILE A 156 -0.57 6.51 -8.23
N TYR A 157 -0.39 7.77 -8.63
CA TYR A 157 0.86 8.45 -8.35
C TYR A 157 0.77 9.96 -8.29
N ASN A 158 1.82 10.55 -7.76
CA ASN A 158 1.90 11.95 -7.37
C ASN A 158 0.88 12.27 -6.26
N ASN A 159 0.33 13.43 -6.15
CA ASN A 159 -0.52 13.85 -5.02
C ASN A 159 -1.98 13.34 -5.13
N VAL A 160 -2.19 12.11 -5.57
CA VAL A 160 -3.54 11.51 -5.67
C VAL A 160 -4.04 11.08 -4.30
N THR A 161 -5.32 11.31 -4.02
CA THR A 161 -6.00 10.74 -2.87
C THR A 161 -7.14 9.84 -3.33
N VAL A 162 -7.17 8.61 -2.81
CA VAL A 162 -8.24 7.63 -3.00
C VAL A 162 -8.79 7.25 -1.63
N TRP A 163 -10.10 7.39 -1.43
CA TRP A 163 -10.71 7.03 -0.15
C TRP A 163 -12.20 6.63 -0.29
N GLY A 164 -12.79 6.18 0.80
CA GLY A 164 -14.13 5.59 0.82
C GLY A 164 -14.09 4.15 0.36
N ASN A 165 -15.14 3.67 -0.27
CA ASN A 165 -15.26 2.30 -0.82
C ASN A 165 -14.85 2.25 -2.31
N ALA A 166 -13.93 3.09 -2.73
CA ALA A 166 -13.53 3.20 -4.13
C ALA A 166 -12.93 1.90 -4.67
N LEU A 167 -13.39 1.46 -5.83
CA LEU A 167 -12.89 0.28 -6.53
C LEU A 167 -12.14 0.68 -7.81
N ILE A 168 -10.83 0.45 -7.84
CA ILE A 168 -9.95 0.82 -8.95
C ILE A 168 -9.27 -0.43 -9.50
N TYR A 169 -9.49 -0.76 -10.78
CA TYR A 169 -8.88 -1.94 -11.39
C TYR A 169 -8.68 -1.79 -12.91
N GLY A 170 -8.05 -2.79 -13.52
CA GLY A 170 -7.65 -2.73 -14.93
C GLY A 170 -6.31 -2.01 -15.11
N ASP A 171 -6.09 -1.38 -16.26
CA ASP A 171 -4.88 -0.63 -16.60
C ASP A 171 -5.03 0.89 -16.31
N THR A 172 -5.83 1.22 -15.30
CA THR A 172 -6.16 2.61 -14.97
C THR A 172 -4.93 3.44 -14.58
N LYS A 173 -4.97 4.73 -14.89
CA LYS A 173 -3.94 5.68 -14.49
C LYS A 173 -4.55 6.89 -13.81
N ILE A 174 -4.24 7.09 -12.55
CA ILE A 174 -4.74 8.21 -11.73
C ILE A 174 -3.54 8.98 -11.21
N TYR A 175 -3.46 10.27 -11.52
CA TYR A 175 -2.26 11.04 -11.22
C TYR A 175 -2.49 12.56 -11.13
N ASN A 176 -1.52 13.27 -10.60
CA ASN A 176 -1.47 14.74 -10.52
C ASN A 176 -2.69 15.34 -9.82
N ASN A 177 -2.77 15.27 -8.51
CA ASN A 177 -3.78 15.87 -7.63
C ASN A 177 -5.22 15.37 -7.85
N ALA A 178 -5.43 14.27 -8.57
CA ALA A 178 -6.77 13.73 -8.72
C ALA A 178 -7.34 13.22 -7.40
N LEU A 179 -8.65 13.35 -7.23
CA LEU A 179 -9.38 12.89 -6.06
C LEU A 179 -10.41 11.84 -6.45
N ILE A 180 -10.33 10.65 -5.86
CA ILE A 180 -11.30 9.57 -6.02
C ILE A 180 -11.89 9.27 -4.65
N CYS A 181 -13.21 9.35 -4.52
CA CYS A 181 -13.84 9.14 -3.21
C CYS A 181 -15.26 8.59 -3.32
N GLY A 182 -15.78 8.11 -2.18
CA GLY A 182 -17.09 7.47 -2.11
C GLY A 182 -17.09 6.04 -2.65
N ASP A 183 -18.22 5.60 -3.20
CA ASP A 183 -18.42 4.24 -3.74
C ASP A 183 -18.09 4.18 -5.24
N THR A 184 -17.06 4.91 -5.67
CA THR A 184 -16.70 5.05 -7.08
C THR A 184 -16.11 3.78 -7.67
N THR A 185 -16.34 3.58 -8.97
CA THR A 185 -15.66 2.54 -9.75
C THR A 185 -14.84 3.15 -10.88
N VAL A 186 -13.54 2.86 -10.93
CA VAL A 186 -12.65 3.27 -12.01
C VAL A 186 -12.00 2.03 -12.63
N CYS A 187 -12.23 1.77 -13.91
CA CYS A 187 -11.77 0.52 -14.53
C CYS A 187 -11.42 0.65 -16.02
N GLY A 188 -10.95 -0.47 -16.59
CA GLY A 188 -10.46 -0.50 -17.97
C GLY A 188 -9.12 0.23 -18.11
N ASP A 189 -8.98 1.02 -19.17
CA ASP A 189 -7.81 1.84 -19.47
C ASP A 189 -8.05 3.32 -19.11
N ALA A 190 -8.96 3.58 -18.17
CA ALA A 190 -9.37 4.93 -17.80
C ALA A 190 -8.20 5.78 -17.27
N LYS A 191 -8.23 7.07 -17.57
CA LYS A 191 -7.24 8.06 -17.13
C LYS A 191 -7.91 9.19 -16.37
N ILE A 192 -7.49 9.41 -15.12
CA ILE A 192 -8.00 10.52 -14.30
C ILE A 192 -6.79 11.31 -13.83
N TYR A 193 -6.74 12.61 -14.12
CA TYR A 193 -5.54 13.38 -13.80
C TYR A 193 -5.78 14.88 -13.65
N ASN A 194 -4.74 15.54 -13.17
CA ASN A 194 -4.74 16.92 -12.72
C ASN A 194 -5.70 17.05 -11.51
N ASP A 195 -6.49 18.10 -11.42
CA ASP A 195 -7.37 18.35 -10.28
C ASP A 195 -8.77 17.73 -10.46
N ALA A 196 -8.87 16.64 -11.27
CA ALA A 196 -10.13 15.96 -11.53
C ALA A 196 -10.66 15.23 -10.28
N THR A 197 -11.95 15.31 -10.08
CA THR A 197 -12.65 14.63 -8.96
C THR A 197 -13.65 13.62 -9.50
N VAL A 198 -13.60 12.39 -8.96
CA VAL A 198 -14.62 11.35 -9.17
C VAL A 198 -15.13 10.94 -7.81
N CYS A 199 -16.42 11.11 -7.55
CA CYS A 199 -16.99 10.90 -6.22
C CYS A 199 -18.41 10.32 -6.23
N ASP A 200 -18.92 10.08 -5.03
CA ASP A 200 -20.22 9.47 -4.77
C ASP A 200 -20.30 8.02 -5.30
N ASN A 201 -21.21 7.71 -6.22
CA ASN A 201 -21.37 6.39 -6.86
C ASN A 201 -20.96 6.42 -8.34
N ALA A 202 -20.09 7.34 -8.73
CA ALA A 202 -19.72 7.54 -10.13
C ALA A 202 -18.89 6.37 -10.69
N THR A 203 -19.07 6.09 -11.99
CA THR A 203 -18.30 5.09 -12.72
C THR A 203 -17.52 5.72 -13.86
N VAL A 204 -16.22 5.45 -13.93
CA VAL A 204 -15.36 5.86 -15.07
C VAL A 204 -14.69 4.60 -15.63
N CYS A 205 -14.99 4.24 -16.88
CA CYS A 205 -14.52 2.97 -17.44
C CYS A 205 -14.21 3.03 -18.96
N GLY A 206 -13.69 1.93 -19.49
CA GLY A 206 -13.21 1.88 -20.88
C GLY A 206 -11.94 2.71 -21.03
N ASN A 207 -11.82 3.44 -22.14
CA ASN A 207 -10.68 4.33 -22.40
C ASN A 207 -10.98 5.79 -21.97
N ALA A 208 -11.96 6.01 -21.10
CA ALA A 208 -12.43 7.31 -20.70
C ALA A 208 -11.30 8.16 -20.06
N THR A 209 -11.33 9.44 -20.33
CA THR A 209 -10.39 10.40 -19.75
C THR A 209 -11.14 11.49 -18.99
N VAL A 210 -10.83 11.67 -17.70
CA VAL A 210 -11.33 12.77 -16.86
C VAL A 210 -10.14 13.61 -16.41
N CYS A 211 -10.14 14.90 -16.73
CA CYS A 211 -8.97 15.74 -16.44
C CYS A 211 -9.29 17.23 -16.26
N GLY A 212 -8.29 17.98 -15.82
CA GLY A 212 -8.48 19.39 -15.43
C GLY A 212 -9.27 19.45 -14.13
N ASN A 213 -10.12 20.45 -13.99
CA ASN A 213 -11.01 20.60 -12.83
C ASN A 213 -12.37 19.90 -13.04
N ALA A 214 -12.41 18.86 -13.88
CA ALA A 214 -13.66 18.14 -14.16
C ALA A 214 -14.13 17.35 -12.94
N ILE A 215 -15.44 17.32 -12.74
CA ILE A 215 -16.09 16.58 -11.64
C ILE A 215 -17.05 15.58 -12.23
N VAL A 216 -16.94 14.31 -11.83
CA VAL A 216 -17.88 13.23 -12.14
C VAL A 216 -18.43 12.73 -10.81
N CYS A 217 -19.73 12.89 -10.57
CA CYS A 217 -20.33 12.58 -9.27
C CYS A 217 -21.79 12.11 -9.37
N GLY A 218 -22.37 11.76 -8.25
CA GLY A 218 -23.69 11.10 -8.19
C GLY A 218 -23.58 9.68 -8.75
N ASN A 219 -24.56 9.25 -9.55
CA ASN A 219 -24.55 7.95 -10.24
C ASN A 219 -24.05 8.07 -11.69
N ALA A 220 -23.27 9.11 -12.00
CA ALA A 220 -22.83 9.39 -13.35
C ALA A 220 -21.91 8.29 -13.90
N THR A 221 -22.04 7.98 -15.17
CA THR A 221 -21.17 7.02 -15.87
C THR A 221 -20.46 7.70 -17.04
N VAL A 222 -19.13 7.63 -17.06
CA VAL A 222 -18.28 8.06 -18.18
C VAL A 222 -17.59 6.82 -18.74
N ARG A 223 -17.85 6.48 -20.01
CA ARG A 223 -17.34 5.24 -20.61
C ARG A 223 -16.97 5.38 -22.08
N GLY A 224 -16.22 4.40 -22.59
CA GLY A 224 -15.77 4.42 -23.99
C GLY A 224 -14.55 5.33 -24.16
N ASP A 225 -14.41 5.95 -25.34
CA ASP A 225 -13.27 6.82 -25.71
C ASP A 225 -13.54 8.30 -25.41
N VAL A 226 -14.34 8.59 -24.39
CA VAL A 226 -14.81 9.94 -24.05
C VAL A 226 -13.78 10.72 -23.23
N LYS A 227 -13.69 12.02 -23.47
CA LYS A 227 -12.93 12.96 -22.67
C LYS A 227 -13.83 13.99 -21.97
N VAL A 228 -13.80 13.99 -20.64
CA VAL A 228 -14.39 15.01 -19.78
C VAL A 228 -13.26 15.89 -19.25
N SER A 229 -13.27 17.20 -19.55
CA SER A 229 -12.12 18.05 -19.21
C SER A 229 -12.51 19.51 -18.87
N GLY A 230 -11.53 20.26 -18.39
CA GLY A 230 -11.73 21.64 -17.95
C GLY A 230 -12.57 21.71 -16.67
N ASN A 231 -13.57 22.58 -16.63
CA ASN A 231 -14.48 22.75 -15.49
C ASN A 231 -15.82 22.00 -15.71
N THR A 232 -15.80 20.91 -16.46
CA THR A 232 -17.02 20.15 -16.79
C THR A 232 -17.54 19.40 -15.57
N LEU A 233 -18.84 19.50 -15.32
CA LEU A 233 -19.55 18.73 -14.30
C LEU A 233 -20.48 17.69 -14.97
N VAL A 234 -20.24 16.41 -14.66
CA VAL A 234 -21.09 15.28 -14.99
C VAL A 234 -21.66 14.75 -13.70
N HIS A 235 -22.98 14.84 -13.50
CA HIS A 235 -23.62 14.50 -12.24
C HIS A 235 -25.00 13.85 -12.41
N GLY A 236 -25.54 13.29 -11.33
CA GLY A 236 -26.80 12.56 -11.32
C GLY A 236 -26.65 11.23 -12.07
N ASP A 237 -27.65 10.85 -12.83
CA ASP A 237 -27.69 9.59 -13.56
C ASP A 237 -27.19 9.72 -15.03
N LYS A 238 -26.36 10.73 -15.31
CA LYS A 238 -25.87 10.98 -16.67
C LYS A 238 -24.92 9.89 -17.15
N ILE A 239 -25.10 9.48 -18.40
CA ILE A 239 -24.18 8.60 -19.11
C ILE A 239 -23.53 9.39 -20.24
N VAL A 240 -22.21 9.39 -20.28
CA VAL A 240 -21.37 10.01 -21.30
C VAL A 240 -20.56 8.89 -21.97
N CYS A 241 -20.75 8.70 -23.28
CA CYS A 241 -20.12 7.61 -24.04
C CYS A 241 -19.80 8.03 -25.47
#